data_7b9326db28f0f9397f953f3fc2592288
#
_entry.id   7b9326db28f0f9397f953f3fc2592288
#
_cell.length_a   1.000
_cell.length_b   1.000
_cell.length_c   1.000
_cell.angle_alpha   90.00
_cell.angle_beta   90.00
_cell.angle_gamma   90.00
#
_symmetry.space_group_name_H-M   'P 1'
#
loop_
_entity.id
_entity.type
_entity.pdbx_description
1 polymer ?
#
loop_
_entity_poly.entity_id
_entity_poly.type
_entity_poly.pdbx_seq_one_letter_code
_entity_poly.pdbx_strand_id
1 'polypeptide(L)'
;MKVYVVQADNREPWYDFSHWTEGVFSSKELAEQYIKGEEARYDSDIARIDELDDLDNENRITEEEFFELNSLKAYWYRAWRCCPHYWIEEYEMT
;
A
#
# COMPACT_ATOMS: atom_id res chain seq x y z
N MET A 1 15.67 12.01 -21.47
CA MET A 1 14.32 11.62 -21.10
C MET A 1 14.25 11.48 -19.57
N LYS A 2 13.26 12.12 -18.98
CA LYS A 2 13.10 12.02 -17.53
C LYS A 2 12.10 10.94 -17.15
N VAL A 3 12.40 10.23 -16.07
CA VAL A 3 11.47 9.27 -15.49
C VAL A 3 11.27 9.63 -14.02
N TYR A 4 10.12 9.24 -13.49
CA TYR A 4 9.70 9.55 -12.13
C TYR A 4 9.43 8.24 -11.40
N VAL A 5 10.25 7.97 -10.39
CA VAL A 5 10.18 6.72 -9.64
C VAL A 5 9.44 6.97 -8.35
N VAL A 6 8.33 6.22 -8.14
CA VAL A 6 7.61 6.28 -6.88
C VAL A 6 8.23 5.29 -5.93
N GLN A 7 8.73 5.79 -4.82
CA GLN A 7 9.28 5.01 -3.73
C GLN A 7 8.31 5.02 -2.57
N ALA A 8 8.39 4.02 -1.73
CA ALA A 8 7.55 3.92 -0.55
C ALA A 8 8.32 3.30 0.60
N ASP A 9 7.90 3.62 1.83
CA ASP A 9 8.37 2.93 3.02
C ASP A 9 7.19 2.65 3.95
N ASN A 10 7.41 1.79 4.93
CA ASN A 10 6.36 1.38 5.86
C ASN A 10 6.25 2.27 7.09
N ARG A 11 6.93 3.41 7.13
CA ARG A 11 6.97 4.38 8.23
C ARG A 11 7.44 3.79 9.57
N GLU A 12 7.95 2.57 9.57
CA GLU A 12 8.46 1.95 10.78
C GLU A 12 9.90 2.37 11.05
N PRO A 13 10.24 2.72 12.28
CA PRO A 13 11.62 3.00 12.65
C PRO A 13 12.38 1.70 12.94
N TRP A 14 13.70 1.75 12.83
CA TRP A 14 14.59 0.70 13.31
C TRP A 14 14.48 -0.61 12.54
N TYR A 15 14.26 -1.72 13.27
CA TYR A 15 14.35 -3.08 12.75
C TYR A 15 13.27 -3.44 11.74
N ASP A 16 12.10 -2.84 11.87
CA ASP A 16 10.96 -3.15 11.00
C ASP A 16 10.89 -2.23 9.78
N PHE A 17 11.88 -1.36 9.60
CA PHE A 17 11.91 -0.46 8.45
C PHE A 17 12.04 -1.26 7.15
N SER A 18 11.16 -0.95 6.21
CA SER A 18 11.20 -1.54 4.88
C SER A 18 10.89 -0.46 3.85
N HIS A 19 11.65 -0.47 2.77
CA HIS A 19 11.43 0.49 1.70
C HIS A 19 11.51 -0.24 0.36
N TRP A 20 10.72 0.22 -0.61
CA TRP A 20 10.61 -0.45 -1.90
C TRP A 20 10.23 0.54 -3.00
N THR A 21 10.41 0.10 -4.26
CA THR A 21 9.97 0.86 -5.42
C THR A 21 8.58 0.40 -5.83
N GLU A 22 7.64 1.35 -5.94
CA GLU A 22 6.27 1.06 -6.39
C GLU A 22 6.16 1.04 -7.91
N GLY A 23 6.85 1.93 -8.60
CA GLY A 23 6.77 1.97 -10.05
C GLY A 23 7.57 3.11 -10.65
N VAL A 24 7.64 3.10 -11.97
CA VAL A 24 8.35 4.10 -12.78
C VAL A 24 7.35 4.70 -13.76
N PHE A 25 7.31 6.03 -13.82
CA PHE A 25 6.32 6.75 -14.62
C PHE A 25 7.01 7.74 -15.57
N SER A 26 6.36 7.99 -16.69
CA SER A 26 6.88 8.90 -17.72
C SER A 26 6.62 10.39 -17.40
N SER A 27 5.72 10.68 -16.44
CA SER A 27 5.46 12.05 -16.04
C SER A 27 5.22 12.13 -14.53
N LYS A 28 5.47 13.31 -13.99
CA LYS A 28 5.25 13.57 -12.57
C LYS A 28 3.77 13.48 -12.21
N GLU A 29 2.90 13.93 -13.11
CA GLU A 29 1.45 13.87 -12.91
C GLU A 29 0.96 12.43 -12.76
N LEU A 30 1.45 11.52 -13.59
CA LEU A 30 1.09 10.11 -13.48
C LEU A 30 1.57 9.52 -12.15
N ALA A 31 2.78 9.86 -11.72
CA ALA A 31 3.31 9.41 -10.45
C ALA A 31 2.46 9.93 -9.28
N GLU A 32 2.07 11.19 -9.31
CA GLU A 32 1.22 11.79 -8.29
C GLU A 32 -0.17 11.15 -8.25
N GLN A 33 -0.75 10.88 -9.42
CA GLN A 33 -2.05 10.19 -9.51
C GLN A 33 -1.98 8.78 -8.93
N TYR A 34 -0.89 8.09 -9.19
CA TYR A 34 -0.65 6.76 -8.62
C TYR A 34 -0.63 6.81 -7.09
N ILE A 35 0.11 7.76 -6.52
CA ILE A 35 0.20 7.91 -5.06
C ILE A 35 -1.17 8.19 -4.46
N LYS A 36 -1.94 9.11 -5.04
CA LYS A 36 -3.29 9.44 -4.56
C LYS A 36 -4.20 8.21 -4.62
N GLY A 37 -4.11 7.43 -5.68
CA GLY A 37 -4.89 6.21 -5.84
C GLY A 37 -4.55 5.17 -4.77
N GLU A 38 -3.27 4.99 -4.48
CA GLU A 38 -2.82 4.04 -3.46
C GLU A 38 -3.21 4.49 -2.05
N GLU A 39 -3.14 5.79 -1.76
CA GLU A 39 -3.57 6.32 -0.47
C GLU A 39 -5.07 6.11 -0.24
N ALA A 40 -5.88 6.37 -1.26
CA ALA A 40 -7.32 6.14 -1.19
C ALA A 40 -7.64 4.64 -1.06
N ARG A 41 -6.92 3.80 -1.78
CA ARG A 41 -7.06 2.34 -1.70
C ARG A 41 -6.71 1.84 -0.29
N TYR A 42 -5.64 2.36 0.29
CA TYR A 42 -5.26 1.99 1.65
C TYR A 42 -6.38 2.28 2.64
N ASP A 43 -6.97 3.48 2.59
CA ASP A 43 -8.04 3.85 3.50
C ASP A 43 -9.25 2.91 3.38
N SER A 44 -9.62 2.57 2.15
CA SER A 44 -10.73 1.65 1.88
C SER A 44 -10.41 0.23 2.34
N ASP A 45 -9.21 -0.26 2.03
CA ASP A 45 -8.80 -1.63 2.37
C ASP A 45 -8.63 -1.83 3.87
N ILE A 46 -8.10 -0.83 4.58
CA ILE A 46 -7.96 -0.92 6.04
C ILE A 46 -9.32 -0.98 6.73
N ALA A 47 -10.29 -0.19 6.27
CA ALA A 47 -11.65 -0.25 6.80
C ALA A 47 -12.26 -1.65 6.58
N ARG A 48 -12.02 -2.25 5.42
CA ARG A 48 -12.50 -3.61 5.11
C ARG A 48 -11.79 -4.67 5.95
N ILE A 49 -10.48 -4.53 6.17
CA ILE A 49 -9.73 -5.44 7.03
C ILE A 49 -10.28 -5.42 8.44
N ASP A 50 -10.55 -4.25 9.00
CA ASP A 50 -11.12 -4.12 10.34
C ASP A 50 -12.48 -4.80 10.44
N GLU A 51 -13.33 -4.63 9.45
CA GLU A 51 -14.64 -5.28 9.39
C GLU A 51 -14.51 -6.81 9.35
N LEU A 52 -13.61 -7.31 8.50
CA LEU A 52 -13.38 -8.76 8.38
C LEU A 52 -12.72 -9.37 9.61
N ASP A 53 -11.79 -8.64 10.24
CA ASP A 53 -11.18 -9.09 11.50
C ASP A 53 -12.21 -9.23 12.61
N ASP A 54 -13.17 -8.30 12.69
CA ASP A 54 -14.25 -8.39 13.68
C ASP A 54 -15.11 -9.64 13.45
N LEU A 55 -15.44 -9.94 12.19
CA LEU A 55 -16.17 -11.16 11.84
C LEU A 55 -15.39 -12.42 12.20
N ASP A 56 -14.09 -12.41 11.96
CA ASP A 56 -13.21 -13.55 12.28
C ASP A 56 -13.15 -13.76 13.81
N ASN A 57 -13.01 -12.69 14.57
CA ASN A 57 -12.96 -12.74 16.04
C ASN A 57 -14.27 -13.27 16.64
N GLU A 58 -15.39 -13.03 15.97
CA GLU A 58 -16.72 -13.51 16.39
C GLU A 58 -17.05 -14.89 15.84
N ASN A 59 -16.13 -15.53 15.09
CA ASN A 59 -16.35 -16.80 14.39
C ASN A 59 -17.53 -16.74 13.40
N ARG A 60 -17.74 -15.60 12.78
CA ARG A 60 -18.85 -15.37 11.83
C ARG A 60 -18.37 -15.16 10.41
N ILE A 61 -17.07 -15.22 10.18
CA ILE A 61 -16.49 -15.01 8.85
C ILE A 61 -16.78 -16.20 7.95
N THR A 62 -17.14 -15.92 6.69
CA THR A 62 -17.30 -16.97 5.68
C THR A 62 -15.94 -17.32 5.09
N GLU A 63 -15.86 -18.43 4.38
CA GLU A 63 -14.64 -18.86 3.72
C GLU A 63 -14.17 -17.84 2.68
N GLU A 64 -15.11 -17.28 1.89
CA GLU A 64 -14.80 -16.25 0.90
C GLU A 64 -14.26 -14.98 1.56
N GLU A 65 -14.88 -14.56 2.66
CA GLU A 65 -14.43 -13.40 3.41
C GLU A 65 -13.06 -13.63 4.05
N PHE A 66 -12.79 -14.83 4.50
CA PHE A 66 -11.48 -15.19 5.05
C PHE A 66 -10.39 -15.10 3.98
N PHE A 67 -10.69 -15.54 2.76
CA PHE A 67 -9.78 -15.38 1.61
C PHE A 67 -9.54 -13.92 1.28
N GLU A 68 -10.58 -13.12 1.27
CA GLU A 68 -10.47 -11.67 1.05
C GLU A 68 -9.57 -11.03 2.10
N LEU A 69 -9.80 -11.35 3.37
CA LEU A 69 -9.01 -10.82 4.48
C LEU A 69 -7.53 -11.14 4.30
N ASN A 70 -7.21 -12.40 3.99
CA ASN A 70 -5.82 -12.80 3.79
C ASN A 70 -5.18 -12.10 2.60
N SER A 71 -5.93 -11.90 1.51
CA SER A 71 -5.44 -11.19 0.32
C SER A 71 -5.14 -9.73 0.62
N LEU A 72 -6.02 -9.05 1.36
CA LEU A 72 -5.82 -7.66 1.75
C LEU A 72 -4.60 -7.51 2.67
N LYS A 73 -4.47 -8.40 3.66
CA LYS A 73 -3.33 -8.39 4.56
C LYS A 73 -2.02 -8.68 3.82
N ALA A 74 -2.04 -9.59 2.84
CA ALA A 74 -0.86 -9.90 2.04
C ALA A 74 -0.42 -8.70 1.19
N TYR A 75 -1.35 -7.98 0.61
CA TYR A 75 -1.03 -6.79 -0.17
C TYR A 75 -0.39 -5.70 0.69
N TRP A 76 -0.94 -5.48 1.89
CA TRP A 76 -0.49 -4.41 2.78
C TRP A 76 0.47 -4.89 3.86
N TYR A 77 1.03 -6.09 3.75
CA TYR A 77 1.80 -6.69 4.84
C TYR A 77 2.97 -5.83 5.35
N ARG A 78 3.54 -5.01 4.46
CA ARG A 78 4.65 -4.12 4.82
C ARG A 78 4.21 -2.83 5.49
N ALA A 79 2.93 -2.48 5.39
CA ALA A 79 2.41 -1.19 5.82
C ALA A 79 1.00 -1.28 6.42
N TRP A 80 0.58 -2.46 6.86
CA TRP A 80 -0.80 -2.66 7.29
C TRP A 80 -1.18 -1.85 8.54
N ARG A 81 -0.19 -1.36 9.29
CA ARG A 81 -0.43 -0.56 10.51
C ARG A 81 -0.66 0.91 10.21
N CYS A 82 -0.13 1.40 9.10
CA CYS A 82 -0.30 2.78 8.68
C CYS A 82 -0.08 2.88 7.18
N CYS A 83 -0.64 3.93 6.57
CA CYS A 83 -0.44 4.16 5.15
C CYS A 83 1.05 4.30 4.84
N PRO A 84 1.55 3.66 3.78
CA PRO A 84 2.94 3.85 3.40
C PRO A 84 3.27 5.33 3.17
N HIS A 85 4.49 5.69 3.40
CA HIS A 85 5.00 7.00 3.02
C HIS A 85 5.50 6.91 1.58
N TYR A 86 4.91 7.69 0.69
CA TYR A 86 5.27 7.71 -0.73
C TYR A 86 6.02 8.98 -1.07
N TRP A 87 7.00 8.86 -1.98
CA TRP A 87 7.69 10.04 -2.54
C TRP A 87 8.10 9.74 -3.97
N ILE A 88 8.45 10.79 -4.70
CA ILE A 88 8.84 10.71 -6.11
C ILE A 88 10.29 11.13 -6.24
N GLU A 89 11.08 10.30 -6.93
CA GLU A 89 12.45 10.63 -7.29
C GLU A 89 12.52 10.81 -8.82
N GLU A 90 13.14 11.89 -9.25
CA GLU A 90 13.30 12.19 -10.66
C GLU A 90 14.66 11.74 -11.13
N TYR A 91 14.72 11.03 -12.24
CA TYR A 91 15.95 10.56 -12.84
C TYR A 91 16.00 10.92 -14.31
N GLU A 92 17.18 11.31 -14.77
CA GLU A 92 17.42 11.55 -16.19
C GLU A 92 17.94 10.27 -16.83
N MET A 93 17.26 9.81 -17.87
CA MET A 93 17.70 8.63 -18.63
C MET A 93 18.37 9.09 -19.93
N THR A 94 19.55 8.57 -20.15
CA THR A 94 20.31 8.85 -21.36
C THR A 94 20.08 7.80 -22.42
#